data_10f55d0b52599b5e8a35bd81eb7be1df
#
_entry.id   10f55d0b52599b5e8a35bd81eb7be1df
#
_cell.length_a   1.000
_cell.length_b   1.000
_cell.length_c   1.000
_cell.angle_alpha   90.00
_cell.angle_beta   90.00
_cell.angle_gamma   90.00
#
_symmetry.space_group_name_H-M   'P 1'
#
loop_
_entity.id
_entity.type
_entity.pdbx_description
1 polymer ?
#
loop_
_entity_poly.entity_id
_entity_poly.type
_entity_poly.pdbx_seq_one_letter_code
_entity_poly.pdbx_strand_id
1 'polypeptide(L)'
;MKIFKFNSLLLGVLAMLFLSCQSNLEKGTPNIVFVLTDDLGFEDLSSYGSKIINTPNLDKLASEGALLNSYYSPQAVCSASRAAILTGSYPNRIGFSGALGPNSKKGINSNELLISEMLKDKGYKTAAYGKWHLGDNKKFLPTRHGFDDFYGILY
;
A
#
# COMPACT_ATOMS: atom_id res chain seq x y z
N MET A 1 22.56 54.99 26.10
CA MET A 1 23.49 53.84 25.82
C MET A 1 23.02 52.51 26.45
N LYS A 2 21.81 52.39 27.03
CA LYS A 2 21.24 51.14 27.57
C LYS A 2 20.25 50.40 26.61
N ILE A 3 19.67 51.08 25.63
CA ILE A 3 18.67 50.51 24.71
C ILE A 3 19.31 49.63 23.63
N PHE A 4 20.56 49.90 23.25
CA PHE A 4 21.25 49.12 22.20
C PHE A 4 21.68 47.70 22.67
N LYS A 5 21.91 47.48 23.96
CA LYS A 5 22.29 46.17 24.51
C LYS A 5 21.10 45.22 24.65
N PHE A 6 19.88 45.78 24.83
CA PHE A 6 18.66 44.94 25.01
C PHE A 6 18.21 44.34 23.64
N ASN A 7 18.32 45.11 22.56
CA ASN A 7 17.97 44.63 21.23
C ASN A 7 18.88 43.52 20.68
N SER A 8 20.20 43.57 21.00
CA SER A 8 21.14 42.53 20.56
C SER A 8 20.95 41.23 21.33
N LEU A 9 20.53 41.26 22.60
CA LEU A 9 20.22 40.07 23.38
C LEU A 9 18.91 39.40 22.87
N LEU A 10 17.90 40.20 22.57
CA LEU A 10 16.61 39.73 22.02
C LEU A 10 16.79 39.09 20.61
N LEU A 11 17.64 39.69 19.76
CA LEU A 11 17.97 39.14 18.46
C LEU A 11 18.72 37.81 18.56
N GLY A 12 19.63 37.67 19.53
CA GLY A 12 20.39 36.44 19.79
C GLY A 12 19.47 35.29 20.28
N VAL A 13 18.53 35.57 21.13
CA VAL A 13 17.54 34.58 21.63
C VAL A 13 16.58 34.17 20.52
N LEU A 14 16.15 35.11 19.66
CA LEU A 14 15.28 34.82 18.51
C LEU A 14 16.01 33.97 17.48
N ALA A 15 17.30 34.22 17.22
CA ALA A 15 18.13 33.42 16.31
C ALA A 15 18.34 31.99 16.83
N MET A 16 18.50 31.80 18.17
CA MET A 16 18.62 30.46 18.76
C MET A 16 17.32 29.65 18.67
N LEU A 17 16.15 30.29 18.67
CA LEU A 17 14.86 29.62 18.50
C LEU A 17 14.66 29.09 17.07
N PHE A 18 15.25 29.70 16.07
CA PHE A 18 15.21 29.23 14.68
C PHE A 18 16.19 28.07 14.39
N LEU A 19 17.23 27.91 15.19
CA LEU A 19 18.20 26.80 15.03
C LEU A 19 17.74 25.50 15.68
N SER A 20 16.69 25.53 16.52
CA SER A 20 16.21 24.37 17.28
C SER A 20 15.30 23.42 16.50
N CYS A 21 14.99 23.67 15.22
CA CYS A 21 14.03 22.90 14.44
C CYS A 21 14.62 22.20 13.21
N GLN A 22 15.88 21.79 13.27
CA GLN A 22 16.47 20.89 12.28
C GLN A 22 16.79 19.53 12.91
N SER A 23 15.76 18.77 13.28
CA SER A 23 15.90 17.33 13.35
C SER A 23 15.95 16.80 11.92
N ASN A 24 17.14 16.75 11.32
CA ASN A 24 17.39 15.88 10.19
C ASN A 24 17.32 14.42 10.64
N LEU A 25 16.11 13.95 10.88
CA LEU A 25 15.82 12.54 10.79
C LEU A 25 15.98 12.23 9.29
N GLU A 26 17.09 11.65 8.91
CA GLU A 26 17.16 10.86 7.68
C GLU A 26 16.12 9.76 7.85
N LYS A 27 14.88 10.06 7.50
CA LYS A 27 13.83 9.04 7.38
C LYS A 27 14.21 8.22 6.15
N GLY A 28 14.92 7.14 6.39
CA GLY A 28 15.08 6.10 5.38
C GLY A 28 13.68 5.75 4.84
N THR A 29 13.59 5.41 3.58
CA THR A 29 12.33 4.97 2.95
C THR A 29 11.76 3.79 3.74
N PRO A 30 10.48 3.86 4.22
CA PRO A 30 9.90 2.79 5.02
C PRO A 30 9.71 1.51 4.19
N ASN A 31 9.85 0.35 4.82
CA ASN A 31 9.41 -0.89 4.22
C ASN A 31 7.88 -0.92 4.15
N ILE A 32 7.34 -1.43 3.05
CA ILE A 32 5.90 -1.53 2.82
C ILE A 32 5.53 -3.01 2.72
N VAL A 33 4.68 -3.48 3.64
CA VAL A 33 4.09 -4.82 3.60
C VAL A 33 2.59 -4.66 3.37
N PHE A 34 2.11 -5.16 2.24
CA PHE A 34 0.70 -5.16 1.90
C PHE A 34 0.15 -6.59 2.01
N VAL A 35 -0.81 -6.82 2.91
CA VAL A 35 -1.47 -8.12 3.10
C VAL A 35 -2.89 -8.04 2.56
N LEU A 36 -3.18 -8.79 1.50
CA LEU A 36 -4.50 -8.92 0.91
C LEU A 36 -5.07 -10.29 1.22
N THR A 37 -6.13 -10.32 1.99
CA THR A 37 -6.90 -11.55 2.25
C THR A 37 -7.83 -11.86 1.08
N ASP A 38 -8.09 -13.14 0.85
CA ASP A 38 -9.02 -13.62 -0.18
C ASP A 38 -10.35 -14.00 0.50
N ASP A 39 -11.45 -13.41 0.03
CA ASP A 39 -12.81 -13.64 0.51
C ASP A 39 -13.06 -13.42 2.02
N LEU A 40 -12.32 -12.52 2.67
CA LEU A 40 -12.53 -12.13 4.05
C LEU A 40 -13.68 -11.13 4.16
N GLY A 41 -14.70 -11.46 4.96
CA GLY A 41 -15.82 -10.59 5.23
C GLY A 41 -15.51 -9.51 6.27
N PHE A 42 -16.32 -8.45 6.29
CA PHE A 42 -16.14 -7.33 7.22
C PHE A 42 -16.20 -7.78 8.69
N GLU A 43 -17.14 -8.66 9.04
CA GLU A 43 -17.32 -9.16 10.40
C GLU A 43 -16.48 -10.41 10.72
N ASP A 44 -15.51 -10.75 9.90
CA ASP A 44 -14.59 -11.87 10.17
C ASP A 44 -13.43 -11.48 11.09
N LEU A 45 -13.25 -10.19 11.36
CA LEU A 45 -12.25 -9.68 12.29
C LEU A 45 -12.90 -9.18 13.60
N SER A 46 -12.27 -9.47 14.74
CA SER A 46 -12.79 -9.00 16.04
C SER A 46 -12.76 -7.46 16.16
N SER A 47 -11.81 -6.78 15.54
CA SER A 47 -11.78 -5.32 15.46
C SER A 47 -12.96 -4.71 14.69
N TYR A 48 -13.65 -5.49 13.86
CA TYR A 48 -14.88 -5.11 13.16
C TYR A 48 -16.15 -5.75 13.73
N GLY A 49 -16.04 -6.38 14.91
CA GLY A 49 -17.20 -6.86 15.67
C GLY A 49 -17.50 -8.36 15.55
N SER A 50 -16.58 -9.16 15.02
CA SER A 50 -16.73 -10.63 15.02
C SER A 50 -16.94 -11.14 16.45
N LYS A 51 -17.97 -11.97 16.61
CA LYS A 51 -18.27 -12.65 17.88
C LYS A 51 -17.80 -14.11 17.89
N ILE A 52 -17.37 -14.61 16.74
CA ILE A 52 -17.01 -16.01 16.52
C ILE A 52 -15.51 -16.16 16.32
N ILE A 53 -14.90 -15.23 15.57
CA ILE A 53 -13.48 -15.26 15.22
C ILE A 53 -12.74 -14.26 16.10
N ASN A 54 -11.70 -14.73 16.79
CA ASN A 54 -10.83 -13.87 17.59
C ASN A 54 -9.50 -13.62 16.87
N THR A 55 -9.18 -12.35 16.62
CA THR A 55 -8.02 -11.93 15.84
C THR A 55 -7.10 -10.98 16.63
N PRO A 56 -6.54 -11.40 17.78
CA PRO A 56 -5.86 -10.49 18.73
C PRO A 56 -4.67 -9.76 18.13
N ASN A 57 -3.94 -10.37 17.21
CA ASN A 57 -2.80 -9.73 16.56
C ASN A 57 -3.24 -8.64 15.55
N LEU A 58 -4.33 -8.86 14.84
CA LEU A 58 -4.91 -7.85 13.93
C LEU A 58 -5.57 -6.72 14.72
N ASP A 59 -6.21 -7.03 15.85
CA ASP A 59 -6.77 -6.04 16.76
C ASP A 59 -5.69 -5.15 17.36
N LYS A 60 -4.55 -5.74 17.73
CA LYS A 60 -3.38 -4.98 18.17
C LYS A 60 -2.88 -4.05 17.07
N LEU A 61 -2.72 -4.56 15.85
CA LEU A 61 -2.32 -3.75 14.69
C LEU A 61 -3.29 -2.59 14.45
N ALA A 62 -4.60 -2.85 14.54
CA ALA A 62 -5.64 -1.83 14.39
C ALA A 62 -5.55 -0.76 15.50
N SER A 63 -5.26 -1.16 16.74
CA SER A 63 -5.12 -0.22 17.88
C SER A 63 -3.86 0.64 17.82
N GLU A 64 -2.80 0.16 17.19
CA GLU A 64 -1.52 0.86 17.01
C GLU A 64 -1.45 1.67 15.71
N GLY A 65 -2.42 1.47 14.81
CA GLY A 65 -2.46 2.07 13.48
C GLY A 65 -3.76 2.82 13.18
N ALA A 66 -4.26 2.66 11.96
CA ALA A 66 -5.51 3.24 11.50
C ALA A 66 -6.50 2.14 11.09
N LEU A 67 -7.72 2.19 11.63
CA LEU A 67 -8.83 1.32 11.26
C LEU A 67 -9.74 2.06 10.27
N LEU A 68 -9.94 1.48 9.08
CA LEU A 68 -10.75 2.06 8.03
C LEU A 68 -12.14 1.41 8.02
N ASN A 69 -13.13 2.04 8.65
CA ASN A 69 -14.50 1.49 8.77
C ASN A 69 -15.31 1.55 7.46
N SER A 70 -14.89 2.35 6.50
CA SER A 70 -15.60 2.57 5.23
C SER A 70 -14.70 2.34 4.03
N TYR A 71 -13.83 1.33 4.10
CA TYR A 71 -13.06 0.87 2.95
C TYR A 71 -13.86 -0.17 2.18
N TYR A 72 -14.00 0.03 0.87
CA TYR A 72 -14.75 -0.86 0.00
C TYR A 72 -13.89 -1.35 -1.15
N SER A 73 -13.97 -2.65 -1.43
CA SER A 73 -13.43 -3.20 -2.67
C SER A 73 -14.24 -2.66 -3.86
N PRO A 74 -13.60 -2.22 -4.94
CA PRO A 74 -14.31 -1.63 -6.09
C PRO A 74 -15.11 -2.66 -6.88
N GLN A 75 -14.90 -3.96 -6.67
CA GLN A 75 -15.68 -5.05 -7.24
C GLN A 75 -15.56 -6.31 -6.38
N ALA A 76 -16.63 -7.08 -6.24
CA ALA A 76 -16.72 -8.24 -5.35
C ALA A 76 -16.16 -9.53 -5.99
N VAL A 77 -15.10 -9.45 -6.78
CA VAL A 77 -14.44 -10.60 -7.43
C VAL A 77 -12.93 -10.46 -7.43
N CYS A 78 -12.23 -11.58 -7.30
CA CYS A 78 -10.80 -11.68 -7.05
C CYS A 78 -9.94 -10.88 -8.05
N SER A 79 -10.01 -11.18 -9.35
CA SER A 79 -9.14 -10.54 -10.35
C SER A 79 -9.37 -9.04 -10.42
N ALA A 80 -10.62 -8.60 -10.40
CA ALA A 80 -10.97 -7.19 -10.48
C ALA A 80 -10.50 -6.41 -9.23
N SER A 81 -10.72 -6.94 -8.03
CA SER A 81 -10.21 -6.33 -6.79
C SER A 81 -8.69 -6.24 -6.76
N ARG A 82 -8.00 -7.30 -7.19
CA ARG A 82 -6.54 -7.34 -7.23
C ARG A 82 -5.97 -6.36 -8.25
N ALA A 83 -6.57 -6.28 -9.44
CA ALA A 83 -6.20 -5.29 -10.45
C ALA A 83 -6.37 -3.87 -9.92
N ALA A 84 -7.49 -3.57 -9.27
CA ALA A 84 -7.77 -2.25 -8.72
C ALA A 84 -6.76 -1.83 -7.64
N ILE A 85 -6.43 -2.73 -6.72
CA ILE A 85 -5.48 -2.46 -5.63
C ILE A 85 -4.08 -2.18 -6.17
N LEU A 86 -3.63 -2.95 -7.16
CA LEU A 86 -2.29 -2.78 -7.72
C LEU A 86 -2.15 -1.56 -8.63
N THR A 87 -3.24 -1.10 -9.26
CA THR A 87 -3.22 0.01 -10.22
C THR A 87 -3.82 1.31 -9.69
N GLY A 88 -4.56 1.25 -8.56
CA GLY A 88 -5.34 2.38 -8.08
C GLY A 88 -6.51 2.78 -9.01
N SER A 89 -6.90 1.92 -9.94
CA SER A 89 -7.91 2.20 -10.97
C SER A 89 -9.17 1.36 -10.79
N TYR A 90 -10.33 1.90 -11.16
CA TYR A 90 -11.54 1.09 -11.21
C TYR A 90 -11.39 -0.05 -12.23
N PRO A 91 -11.73 -1.31 -11.86
CA PRO A 91 -11.46 -2.49 -12.67
C PRO A 91 -12.02 -2.40 -14.08
N ASN A 92 -13.23 -1.89 -14.24
CA ASN A 92 -13.88 -1.77 -15.56
C ASN A 92 -13.13 -0.83 -16.52
N ARG A 93 -12.37 0.15 -15.99
CA ARG A 93 -11.55 1.05 -16.81
C ARG A 93 -10.33 0.36 -17.42
N ILE A 94 -9.81 -0.65 -16.73
CA ILE A 94 -8.63 -1.41 -17.12
C ILE A 94 -8.98 -2.80 -17.66
N GLY A 95 -10.25 -3.01 -18.03
CA GLY A 95 -10.73 -4.20 -18.71
C GLY A 95 -11.05 -5.41 -17.83
N PHE A 96 -11.12 -5.24 -16.52
CA PHE A 96 -11.54 -6.28 -15.57
C PHE A 96 -13.00 -6.11 -15.17
N SER A 97 -13.85 -7.07 -15.57
CA SER A 97 -15.28 -7.09 -15.22
C SER A 97 -15.70 -8.32 -14.42
N GLY A 98 -14.73 -9.17 -14.02
CA GLY A 98 -14.99 -10.42 -13.30
C GLY A 98 -13.70 -11.13 -12.92
N ALA A 99 -13.81 -12.37 -12.43
CA ALA A 99 -12.68 -13.23 -12.18
C ALA A 99 -12.18 -13.88 -13.48
N LEU A 100 -10.88 -13.98 -13.63
CA LEU A 100 -10.26 -14.70 -14.75
C LEU A 100 -10.27 -16.20 -14.44
N GLY A 101 -10.58 -17.01 -15.47
CA GLY A 101 -10.37 -18.45 -15.40
C GLY A 101 -8.96 -18.85 -15.82
N PRO A 102 -8.57 -20.11 -15.58
CA PRO A 102 -7.31 -20.66 -16.06
C PRO A 102 -7.24 -20.60 -17.60
N ASN A 103 -6.03 -20.35 -18.13
CA ASN A 103 -5.77 -20.17 -19.56
C ASN A 103 -6.51 -18.97 -20.20
N SER A 104 -6.89 -17.99 -19.39
CA SER A 104 -7.51 -16.77 -19.91
C SER A 104 -6.58 -16.05 -20.88
N LYS A 105 -7.13 -15.62 -22.03
CA LYS A 105 -6.40 -14.75 -22.95
C LYS A 105 -6.30 -13.32 -22.45
N LYS A 106 -7.06 -12.97 -21.39
CA LYS A 106 -7.05 -11.67 -20.72
C LYS A 106 -6.15 -11.71 -19.50
N GLY A 107 -5.64 -10.56 -19.14
CA GLY A 107 -4.84 -10.33 -17.93
C GLY A 107 -4.50 -8.86 -17.81
N ILE A 108 -3.70 -8.53 -16.83
CA ILE A 108 -3.26 -7.15 -16.59
C ILE A 108 -2.49 -6.62 -17.82
N ASN A 109 -2.89 -5.44 -18.28
CA ASN A 109 -2.27 -4.83 -19.45
C ASN A 109 -0.92 -4.21 -19.06
N SER A 110 0.08 -4.36 -19.92
CA SER A 110 1.41 -3.75 -19.73
C SER A 110 1.42 -2.22 -19.78
N ASN A 111 0.32 -1.59 -20.22
CA ASN A 111 0.16 -0.13 -20.15
C ASN A 111 -0.37 0.37 -18.81
N GLU A 112 -0.81 -0.53 -17.94
CA GLU A 112 -1.24 -0.18 -16.60
C GLU A 112 -0.01 -0.08 -15.69
N LEU A 113 0.13 1.05 -15.02
CA LEU A 113 1.22 1.28 -14.05
C LEU A 113 0.82 0.68 -12.70
N LEU A 114 1.55 -0.31 -12.23
CA LEU A 114 1.34 -0.95 -10.95
C LEU A 114 2.15 -0.28 -9.84
N ILE A 115 1.66 -0.40 -8.60
CA ILE A 115 2.38 0.09 -7.41
C ILE A 115 3.79 -0.49 -7.29
N SER A 116 3.99 -1.74 -7.72
CA SER A 116 5.31 -2.40 -7.78
C SER A 116 6.28 -1.65 -8.69
N GLU A 117 5.82 -1.20 -9.86
CA GLU A 117 6.64 -0.43 -10.81
C GLU A 117 6.95 0.96 -10.26
N MET A 118 5.95 1.64 -9.70
CA MET A 118 6.14 2.94 -9.06
C MET A 118 7.14 2.91 -7.90
N LEU A 119 7.09 1.85 -7.07
CA LEU A 119 8.01 1.68 -5.95
C LEU A 119 9.42 1.32 -6.42
N LYS A 120 9.53 0.53 -7.48
CA LYS A 120 10.81 0.19 -8.09
C LYS A 120 11.55 1.42 -8.61
N ASP A 121 10.84 2.36 -9.22
CA ASP A 121 11.39 3.66 -9.65
C ASP A 121 11.88 4.52 -8.48
N LYS A 122 11.42 4.23 -7.26
CA LYS A 122 11.89 4.84 -6.00
C LYS A 122 13.00 4.05 -5.31
N GLY A 123 13.55 3.01 -5.98
CA GLY A 123 14.64 2.20 -5.46
C GLY A 123 14.22 1.04 -4.54
N TYR A 124 12.93 0.76 -4.42
CA TYR A 124 12.45 -0.39 -3.65
C TYR A 124 12.77 -1.71 -4.36
N LYS A 125 13.04 -2.74 -3.55
CA LYS A 125 12.93 -4.12 -3.97
C LYS A 125 11.50 -4.59 -3.77
N THR A 126 10.97 -5.32 -4.73
CA THR A 126 9.54 -5.65 -4.80
C THR A 126 9.35 -7.16 -4.91
N ALA A 127 8.43 -7.70 -4.11
CA ALA A 127 8.09 -9.12 -4.15
C ALA A 127 6.58 -9.32 -4.02
N ALA A 128 6.04 -10.37 -4.65
CA ALA A 128 4.66 -10.79 -4.49
C ALA A 128 4.61 -12.27 -4.12
N TYR A 129 3.89 -12.58 -3.04
CA TYR A 129 3.73 -13.95 -2.56
C TYR A 129 2.27 -14.29 -2.37
N GLY A 130 1.83 -15.41 -2.94
CA GLY A 130 0.44 -15.87 -2.85
C GLY A 130 -0.31 -15.86 -4.18
N LYS A 131 -1.60 -15.53 -4.15
CA LYS A 131 -2.49 -15.57 -5.32
C LYS A 131 -2.35 -14.30 -6.17
N TRP A 132 -1.95 -14.47 -7.44
CA TRP A 132 -1.85 -13.38 -8.40
C TRP A 132 -3.20 -13.01 -9.04
N HIS A 133 -3.78 -13.91 -9.77
CA HIS A 133 -5.09 -13.86 -10.44
C HIS A 133 -5.29 -12.71 -11.44
N LEU A 134 -4.22 -12.24 -12.07
CA LEU A 134 -4.24 -11.20 -13.11
C LEU A 134 -3.77 -11.70 -14.48
N GLY A 135 -3.87 -13.00 -14.69
CA GLY A 135 -3.49 -13.71 -15.92
C GLY A 135 -2.28 -14.62 -15.72
N ASP A 136 -2.32 -15.76 -16.39
CA ASP A 136 -1.32 -16.83 -16.32
C ASP A 136 -0.40 -16.91 -17.55
N ASN A 137 -0.70 -16.14 -18.60
CA ASN A 137 0.19 -16.04 -19.75
C ASN A 137 1.48 -15.28 -19.38
N LYS A 138 2.61 -15.63 -20.00
CA LYS A 138 3.95 -15.04 -19.74
C LYS A 138 3.97 -13.52 -19.67
N LYS A 139 3.18 -12.83 -20.49
CA LYS A 139 3.11 -11.37 -20.52
C LYS A 139 2.39 -10.74 -19.31
N PHE A 140 1.62 -11.54 -18.57
CA PHE A 140 0.84 -11.11 -17.42
C PHE A 140 1.46 -11.48 -16.07
N LEU A 141 2.61 -12.14 -16.07
CA LEU A 141 3.27 -12.60 -14.83
C LEU A 141 3.69 -11.42 -13.95
N PRO A 142 3.66 -11.55 -12.62
CA PRO A 142 4.08 -10.49 -11.69
C PRO A 142 5.45 -9.90 -12.01
N THR A 143 6.40 -10.74 -12.41
CA THR A 143 7.76 -10.32 -12.77
C THR A 143 7.84 -9.50 -14.06
N ARG A 144 6.74 -9.36 -14.81
CA ARG A 144 6.59 -8.45 -15.95
C ARG A 144 5.92 -7.13 -15.58
N HIS A 145 5.49 -7.03 -14.33
CA HIS A 145 4.75 -5.90 -13.76
C HIS A 145 5.43 -5.39 -12.48
N GLY A 146 6.74 -5.19 -12.54
CA GLY A 146 7.52 -4.52 -11.51
C GLY A 146 7.91 -5.34 -10.29
N PHE A 147 7.49 -6.59 -10.15
CA PHE A 147 7.96 -7.45 -9.06
C PHE A 147 9.31 -8.09 -9.40
N ASP A 148 10.27 -7.98 -8.50
CA ASP A 148 11.59 -8.61 -8.63
C ASP A 148 11.52 -10.10 -8.32
N ASP A 149 10.59 -10.51 -7.43
CA ASP A 149 10.39 -11.89 -7.03
C ASP A 149 8.91 -12.24 -6.94
N PHE A 150 8.58 -13.50 -7.24
CA PHE A 150 7.22 -14.03 -7.15
C PHE A 150 7.23 -15.50 -6.74
N TYR A 151 6.41 -15.83 -5.74
CA TYR A 151 6.11 -17.20 -5.37
C TYR A 151 4.63 -17.36 -5.03
N GLY A 152 3.92 -18.23 -5.76
CA GLY A 152 2.49 -18.43 -5.51
C GLY A 152 1.74 -19.07 -6.67
N ILE A 153 0.44 -18.84 -6.71
CA ILE A 153 -0.48 -19.35 -7.72
C ILE A 153 -0.96 -18.25 -8.66
N LEU A 154 -1.17 -18.57 -9.92
CA LEU A 154 -1.50 -17.57 -10.94
C LEU A 154 -3.00 -17.30 -11.09
N TYR A 155 -3.86 -18.13 -10.48
CA TYR A 155 -5.32 -17.93 -10.46
C TYR A 155 -5.97 -18.54 -9.20
#